data_9a1310ac2dcbd0a07b89f3d2bba2a01a
#
_entry.id   9a1310ac2dcbd0a07b89f3d2bba2a01a
#
_cell.length_a   1.000
_cell.length_b   1.000
_cell.length_c   1.000
_cell.angle_alpha   90.00
_cell.angle_beta   90.00
_cell.angle_gamma   90.00
#
_symmetry.space_group_name_H-M   'P 1'
#
loop_
_entity.id
_entity.type
_entity.pdbx_description
1 polymer ?
#
loop_
_entity_poly.entity_id
_entity_poly.type
_entity_poly.pdbx_seq_one_letter_code
_entity_poly.pdbx_strand_id
1 'polypeptide(L)'
;MGTAVAQSLSRKVGEVIVFGRRQETVDSINRSSYNTSYFPGLRLNPNIRARLMDDRSALRGCKTVIIAVPSSEVRPVVSTIRDELGGTTLVTVAKGLEYPSLRTMSEVILDETENPDVACFSGPTFADEVAYGHIAGATIGISDDPSLRVEMSDLFGGFILDFSDDIRAVELCGVLKNVYAIGTGMWDSVYGNHNEHYAFLNMCYKEMCTFLKAISYDEGIFTKFCCFGDFNLTANVDKSRNRTLGLMVGKKIVKTPYLESGVTFEGSRSVKGILELAGNHDIDMPIARFVYDVLNGNNNVRESVGTLIRKAPRGGP
;
A
#
# COMPACT_ATOMS: atom_id res chain seq x y z
N MET A 1 -1.02 2.58 9.87
CA MET A 1 -2.33 2.44 9.17
C MET A 1 -3.38 1.81 10.08
N GLY A 2 -3.18 0.67 10.71
CA GLY A 2 -4.21 -0.01 11.52
C GLY A 2 -4.94 0.88 12.51
N THR A 3 -4.23 1.66 13.34
CA THR A 3 -4.85 2.62 14.28
C THR A 3 -5.67 3.70 13.57
N ALA A 4 -5.23 4.18 12.41
CA ALA A 4 -5.95 5.19 11.65
C ALA A 4 -7.27 4.65 11.08
N VAL A 5 -7.24 3.45 10.53
CA VAL A 5 -8.45 2.76 10.06
C VAL A 5 -9.37 2.46 11.23
N ALA A 6 -8.86 1.93 12.35
CA ALA A 6 -9.65 1.69 13.56
C ALA A 6 -10.36 2.97 14.05
N GLN A 7 -9.65 4.10 14.09
CA GLN A 7 -10.22 5.40 14.47
C GLN A 7 -11.32 5.86 13.51
N SER A 8 -11.11 5.66 12.20
CA SER A 8 -12.11 6.01 11.19
C SER A 8 -13.38 5.15 11.34
N LEU A 9 -13.22 3.83 11.42
CA LEU A 9 -14.30 2.87 11.50
C LEU A 9 -15.07 2.95 12.84
N SER A 10 -14.40 3.30 13.93
CA SER A 10 -15.03 3.44 15.24
C SER A 10 -16.19 4.46 15.30
N ARG A 11 -16.31 5.30 14.28
CA ARG A 11 -17.42 6.23 14.11
C ARG A 11 -18.67 5.58 13.49
N LYS A 12 -18.53 4.38 12.95
CA LYS A 12 -19.55 3.66 12.20
C LYS A 12 -20.04 2.39 12.90
N VAL A 13 -19.18 1.79 13.74
CA VAL A 13 -19.47 0.53 14.43
C VAL A 13 -19.46 0.71 15.95
N GLY A 14 -20.17 -0.18 16.66
CA GLY A 14 -20.28 -0.11 18.13
C GLY A 14 -18.99 -0.40 18.87
N GLU A 15 -18.13 -1.27 18.33
CA GLU A 15 -16.86 -1.65 18.94
C GLU A 15 -15.82 -1.94 17.86
N VAL A 16 -14.57 -1.54 18.10
CA VAL A 16 -13.40 -1.88 17.29
C VAL A 16 -12.33 -2.47 18.18
N ILE A 17 -11.84 -3.66 17.86
CA ILE A 17 -10.77 -4.31 18.60
C ILE A 17 -9.48 -4.22 17.77
N VAL A 18 -8.45 -3.60 18.34
CA VAL A 18 -7.12 -3.49 17.75
C VAL A 18 -6.21 -4.54 18.37
N PHE A 19 -5.71 -5.45 17.56
CA PHE A 19 -4.71 -6.42 18.01
C PHE A 19 -3.30 -5.85 17.86
N GLY A 20 -2.54 -5.87 18.95
CA GLY A 20 -1.17 -5.37 19.02
C GLY A 20 -0.18 -6.44 19.49
N ARG A 21 1.09 -6.32 19.08
CA ARG A 21 2.16 -7.24 19.51
C ARG A 21 2.81 -6.82 20.84
N ARG A 22 2.67 -5.55 21.25
CA ARG A 22 3.34 -4.98 22.42
C ARG A 22 2.34 -4.63 23.51
N GLN A 23 2.60 -5.15 24.72
CA GLN A 23 1.76 -4.88 25.90
C GLN A 23 1.62 -3.38 26.17
N GLU A 24 2.71 -2.62 26.04
CA GLU A 24 2.71 -1.16 26.24
C GLU A 24 1.71 -0.44 25.35
N THR A 25 1.60 -0.85 24.07
CA THR A 25 0.64 -0.27 23.13
C THR A 25 -0.80 -0.62 23.53
N VAL A 26 -1.05 -1.86 23.91
CA VAL A 26 -2.35 -2.32 24.39
C VAL A 26 -2.77 -1.56 25.66
N ASP A 27 -1.86 -1.44 26.62
CA ASP A 27 -2.10 -0.71 27.87
C ASP A 27 -2.37 0.77 27.62
N SER A 28 -1.59 1.40 26.74
CA SER A 28 -1.75 2.81 26.39
C SER A 28 -3.15 3.07 25.81
N ILE A 29 -3.59 2.24 24.87
CA ILE A 29 -4.93 2.38 24.26
C ILE A 29 -6.02 2.18 25.32
N ASN A 30 -5.95 1.10 26.10
CA ASN A 30 -7.02 0.75 27.05
C ASN A 30 -7.12 1.67 28.25
N ARG A 31 -5.98 2.20 28.76
CA ARG A 31 -5.97 3.05 29.97
C ARG A 31 -6.15 4.52 29.66
N SER A 32 -5.59 5.01 28.55
CA SER A 32 -5.57 6.43 28.27
C SER A 32 -6.31 6.85 26.99
N SER A 33 -6.77 5.89 26.19
CA SER A 33 -7.33 6.13 24.84
C SER A 33 -6.33 6.76 23.87
N TYR A 34 -5.03 6.49 24.02
CA TYR A 34 -3.99 6.95 23.09
C TYR A 34 -3.15 5.78 22.60
N ASN A 35 -2.78 5.82 21.33
CA ASN A 35 -1.68 5.01 20.82
C ASN A 35 -0.41 5.86 20.79
N THR A 36 0.25 5.96 21.93
CA THR A 36 1.40 6.86 22.10
C THR A 36 2.58 6.54 21.19
N SER A 37 2.69 5.28 20.72
CA SER A 37 3.77 4.87 19.81
C SER A 37 3.60 5.42 18.39
N TYR A 38 2.36 5.66 17.94
CA TYR A 38 2.07 6.03 16.56
C TYR A 38 1.30 7.35 16.42
N PHE A 39 0.45 7.69 17.38
CA PHE A 39 -0.40 8.87 17.38
C PHE A 39 -0.45 9.49 18.79
N PRO A 40 0.68 10.01 19.31
CA PRO A 40 0.75 10.51 20.67
C PRO A 40 -0.19 11.69 20.95
N GLY A 41 -0.53 12.47 19.90
CA GLY A 41 -1.42 13.63 20.01
C GLY A 41 -2.88 13.36 19.70
N LEU A 42 -3.27 12.10 19.34
CA LEU A 42 -4.63 11.76 18.96
C LEU A 42 -5.30 10.93 20.04
N ARG A 43 -6.38 11.46 20.64
CA ARG A 43 -7.25 10.67 21.48
C ARG A 43 -8.15 9.79 20.63
N LEU A 44 -8.07 8.48 20.88
CA LEU A 44 -8.86 7.49 20.18
C LEU A 44 -10.31 7.49 20.70
N ASN A 45 -11.23 7.07 19.83
CA ASN A 45 -12.63 6.90 20.19
C ASN A 45 -12.75 5.87 21.33
N PRO A 46 -13.60 6.13 22.36
CA PRO A 46 -13.74 5.26 23.54
C PRO A 46 -14.27 3.85 23.24
N ASN A 47 -14.86 3.59 22.07
CA ASN A 47 -15.25 2.26 21.64
C ASN A 47 -14.12 1.44 20.98
N ILE A 48 -12.91 1.99 20.91
CA ILE A 48 -11.72 1.25 20.50
C ILE A 48 -11.13 0.56 21.73
N ARG A 49 -10.96 -0.75 21.63
CA ARG A 49 -10.26 -1.58 22.62
C ARG A 49 -9.02 -2.19 21.97
N ALA A 50 -8.02 -2.49 22.78
CA ALA A 50 -6.83 -3.19 22.30
C ALA A 50 -6.67 -4.53 23.02
N ARG A 51 -6.17 -5.53 22.29
CA ARG A 51 -5.81 -6.86 22.82
C ARG A 51 -4.44 -7.26 22.30
N LEU A 52 -3.77 -8.13 23.04
CA LEU A 52 -2.58 -8.80 22.53
C LEU A 52 -2.97 -9.81 21.45
N MET A 53 -2.07 -10.03 20.50
CA MET A 53 -2.27 -10.99 19.42
C MET A 53 -2.46 -12.43 19.92
N ASP A 54 -2.03 -12.74 21.14
CA ASP A 54 -2.21 -14.04 21.78
C ASP A 54 -3.64 -14.25 22.31
N ASP A 55 -4.37 -13.17 22.61
CA ASP A 55 -5.80 -13.22 23.02
C ASP A 55 -6.72 -13.11 21.80
N ARG A 56 -6.81 -14.21 21.06
CA ARG A 56 -7.58 -14.29 19.80
C ARG A 56 -9.06 -14.56 19.97
N SER A 57 -9.52 -14.76 21.20
CA SER A 57 -10.93 -15.11 21.49
C SER A 57 -11.95 -14.13 20.89
N ALA A 58 -11.56 -12.86 20.79
CA ALA A 58 -12.41 -11.82 20.22
C ALA A 58 -12.49 -11.81 18.68
N LEU A 59 -11.68 -12.59 17.97
CA LEU A 59 -11.81 -12.75 16.53
C LEU A 59 -13.05 -13.57 16.16
N ARG A 60 -13.41 -14.51 17.03
CA ARG A 60 -14.62 -15.33 16.83
C ARG A 60 -15.87 -14.48 16.90
N GLY A 61 -16.62 -14.46 15.81
CA GLY A 61 -17.86 -13.66 15.69
C GLY A 61 -17.63 -12.21 15.22
N CYS A 62 -16.40 -11.81 14.90
CA CYS A 62 -16.18 -10.58 14.16
C CYS A 62 -16.75 -10.72 12.74
N LYS A 63 -17.52 -9.73 12.29
CA LYS A 63 -18.04 -9.68 10.92
C LYS A 63 -16.91 -9.39 9.94
N THR A 64 -16.04 -8.46 10.28
CA THR A 64 -14.94 -8.02 9.41
C THR A 64 -13.65 -7.95 10.21
N VAL A 65 -12.56 -8.50 9.66
CA VAL A 65 -11.20 -8.38 10.18
C VAL A 65 -10.33 -7.65 9.17
N ILE A 66 -9.65 -6.59 9.64
CA ILE A 66 -8.79 -5.77 8.80
C ILE A 66 -7.32 -6.13 9.04
N ILE A 67 -6.66 -6.63 8.01
CA ILE A 67 -5.24 -6.97 8.02
C ILE A 67 -4.43 -5.72 7.70
N ALA A 68 -3.86 -5.10 8.73
CA ALA A 68 -3.15 -3.82 8.64
C ALA A 68 -1.68 -3.93 9.08
N VAL A 69 -1.05 -5.06 8.82
CA VAL A 69 0.36 -5.33 9.05
C VAL A 69 1.21 -5.05 7.80
N PRO A 70 2.54 -4.97 7.90
CA PRO A 70 3.41 -4.94 6.71
C PRO A 70 3.16 -6.15 5.81
N SER A 71 3.37 -6.01 4.50
CA SER A 71 3.12 -7.08 3.52
C SER A 71 3.84 -8.40 3.86
N SER A 72 5.07 -8.33 4.37
CA SER A 72 5.84 -9.51 4.82
C SER A 72 5.24 -10.25 6.01
N GLU A 73 4.36 -9.60 6.75
CA GLU A 73 3.73 -10.14 7.95
C GLU A 73 2.32 -10.69 7.69
N VAL A 74 1.77 -10.51 6.48
CA VAL A 74 0.40 -10.92 6.17
C VAL A 74 0.24 -12.43 6.30
N ARG A 75 1.08 -13.22 5.62
CA ARG A 75 1.02 -14.69 5.69
C ARG A 75 1.21 -15.22 7.12
N PRO A 76 2.26 -14.85 7.87
CA PRO A 76 2.43 -15.33 9.24
C PRO A 76 1.25 -14.98 10.15
N VAL A 77 0.71 -13.76 10.02
CA VAL A 77 -0.42 -13.32 10.84
C VAL A 77 -1.68 -14.09 10.49
N VAL A 78 -2.03 -14.18 9.20
CA VAL A 78 -3.25 -14.89 8.75
C VAL A 78 -3.17 -16.37 9.12
N SER A 79 -2.05 -17.04 8.87
CA SER A 79 -1.84 -18.44 9.28
C SER A 79 -2.03 -18.66 10.78
N THR A 80 -1.67 -17.67 11.60
CA THR A 80 -1.81 -17.74 13.05
C THR A 80 -3.28 -17.62 13.52
N ILE A 81 -4.12 -16.90 12.79
CA ILE A 81 -5.51 -16.59 13.20
C ILE A 81 -6.59 -17.31 12.39
N ARG A 82 -6.23 -18.08 11.37
CA ARG A 82 -7.17 -18.68 10.41
C ARG A 82 -8.29 -19.51 11.06
N ASP A 83 -7.97 -20.21 12.14
CA ASP A 83 -8.95 -21.09 12.83
C ASP A 83 -10.05 -20.29 13.56
N GLU A 84 -9.86 -18.99 13.77
CA GLU A 84 -10.83 -18.08 14.36
C GLU A 84 -11.66 -17.28 13.33
N LEU A 85 -11.37 -17.40 12.02
CA LEU A 85 -11.91 -16.53 10.96
C LEU A 85 -13.17 -17.07 10.25
N GLY A 86 -13.81 -18.12 10.75
CA GLY A 86 -14.96 -18.73 10.07
C GLY A 86 -16.11 -17.74 9.81
N GLY A 87 -16.48 -17.53 8.54
CA GLY A 87 -17.55 -16.62 8.12
C GLY A 87 -17.26 -15.13 8.30
N THR A 88 -15.98 -14.75 8.36
CA THR A 88 -15.53 -13.37 8.56
C THR A 88 -15.06 -12.77 7.22
N THR A 89 -15.50 -11.56 6.88
CA THR A 89 -14.93 -10.82 5.75
C THR A 89 -13.52 -10.32 6.11
N LEU A 90 -12.54 -10.62 5.26
CA LEU A 90 -11.16 -10.19 5.46
C LEU A 90 -10.82 -9.01 4.53
N VAL A 91 -10.36 -7.91 5.10
CA VAL A 91 -9.96 -6.74 4.31
C VAL A 91 -8.49 -6.46 4.51
N THR A 92 -7.71 -6.49 3.43
CA THR A 92 -6.30 -6.06 3.51
C THR A 92 -6.15 -4.58 3.16
N VAL A 93 -5.30 -3.90 3.93
CA VAL A 93 -4.83 -2.53 3.63
C VAL A 93 -3.32 -2.51 3.36
N ALA A 94 -2.68 -3.67 3.33
CA ALA A 94 -1.26 -3.81 3.06
C ALA A 94 -0.98 -3.61 1.56
N LYS A 95 0.16 -3.01 1.24
CA LYS A 95 0.54 -2.65 -0.14
C LYS A 95 1.92 -3.24 -0.45
N GLY A 96 1.92 -4.47 -0.94
CA GLY A 96 3.13 -5.21 -1.27
C GLY A 96 2.85 -6.48 -2.05
N LEU A 97 3.92 -7.13 -2.51
CA LEU A 97 3.90 -8.48 -3.08
C LEU A 97 4.67 -9.42 -2.16
N GLU A 98 4.18 -10.63 -2.03
CA GLU A 98 4.95 -11.71 -1.39
C GLU A 98 6.01 -12.21 -2.37
N TYR A 99 7.23 -12.30 -1.90
CA TYR A 99 8.34 -12.85 -2.69
C TYR A 99 8.80 -14.20 -2.09
N PRO A 100 9.05 -15.23 -2.89
CA PRO A 100 9.11 -15.27 -4.37
C PRO A 100 7.79 -15.63 -5.08
N SER A 101 6.69 -15.84 -4.37
CA SER A 101 5.42 -16.32 -4.96
C SER A 101 4.77 -15.32 -5.90
N LEU A 102 5.12 -14.03 -5.84
CA LEU A 102 4.55 -12.90 -6.57
C LEU A 102 3.04 -12.69 -6.32
N ARG A 103 2.53 -13.24 -5.21
CA ARG A 103 1.12 -13.10 -4.81
C ARG A 103 0.86 -11.74 -4.21
N THR A 104 -0.31 -11.20 -4.51
CA THR A 104 -0.85 -10.04 -3.81
C THR A 104 -1.32 -10.44 -2.41
N MET A 105 -1.63 -9.48 -1.56
CA MET A 105 -2.00 -9.79 -0.17
C MET A 105 -3.35 -10.49 -0.05
N SER A 106 -4.31 -10.18 -0.92
CA SER A 106 -5.57 -10.92 -1.00
C SER A 106 -5.34 -12.38 -1.43
N GLU A 107 -4.48 -12.62 -2.42
CA GLU A 107 -4.10 -13.98 -2.85
C GLU A 107 -3.39 -14.76 -1.73
N VAL A 108 -2.57 -14.08 -0.91
CA VAL A 108 -1.93 -14.68 0.27
C VAL A 108 -2.97 -15.02 1.34
N ILE A 109 -3.95 -14.17 1.57
CA ILE A 109 -5.03 -14.42 2.52
C ILE A 109 -5.86 -15.64 2.07
N LEU A 110 -6.25 -15.69 0.81
CA LEU A 110 -6.99 -16.82 0.22
C LEU A 110 -6.20 -18.14 0.27
N ASP A 111 -4.89 -18.09 0.18
CA ASP A 111 -4.01 -19.25 0.25
C ASP A 111 -3.92 -19.84 1.68
N GLU A 112 -4.05 -18.99 2.69
CA GLU A 112 -3.98 -19.38 4.11
C GLU A 112 -5.34 -19.72 4.72
N THR A 113 -6.42 -19.31 4.08
CA THR A 113 -7.79 -19.46 4.60
C THR A 113 -8.70 -20.07 3.55
N GLU A 114 -9.75 -20.75 3.98
CA GLU A 114 -10.84 -21.22 3.11
C GLU A 114 -11.96 -20.17 2.97
N ASN A 115 -11.68 -18.92 3.34
CA ASN A 115 -12.67 -17.86 3.35
C ASN A 115 -12.76 -17.18 1.98
N PRO A 116 -13.91 -17.23 1.27
CA PRO A 116 -14.09 -16.58 -0.02
C PRO A 116 -14.24 -15.04 0.07
N ASP A 117 -14.60 -14.50 1.24
CA ASP A 117 -14.93 -13.09 1.41
C ASP A 117 -13.67 -12.27 1.72
N VAL A 118 -12.89 -11.98 0.69
CA VAL A 118 -11.68 -11.16 0.79
C VAL A 118 -11.84 -9.88 -0.01
N ALA A 119 -11.50 -8.76 0.60
CA ALA A 119 -11.46 -7.44 -0.03
C ALA A 119 -10.10 -6.76 0.20
N CYS A 120 -9.79 -5.78 -0.63
CA CYS A 120 -8.66 -4.88 -0.39
C CYS A 120 -9.13 -3.42 -0.36
N PHE A 121 -8.46 -2.61 0.45
CA PHE A 121 -8.70 -1.16 0.56
C PHE A 121 -7.43 -0.41 0.17
N SER A 122 -7.49 0.39 -0.88
CA SER A 122 -6.36 1.16 -1.40
C SER A 122 -6.80 2.54 -1.87
N GLY A 123 -5.95 3.55 -1.71
CA GLY A 123 -6.25 4.91 -2.14
C GLY A 123 -5.33 5.94 -1.50
N PRO A 124 -5.53 7.24 -1.81
CA PRO A 124 -4.78 8.36 -1.25
C PRO A 124 -5.16 8.57 0.23
N THR A 125 -4.57 7.77 1.12
CA THR A 125 -4.96 7.66 2.53
C THR A 125 -3.73 7.73 3.43
N PHE A 126 -3.15 8.91 3.65
CA PHE A 126 -2.12 9.07 4.67
C PHE A 126 -2.71 8.79 6.05
N ALA A 127 -2.02 7.96 6.81
CA ALA A 127 -2.56 7.41 8.06
C ALA A 127 -2.92 8.48 9.10
N ASP A 128 -2.14 9.56 9.20
CA ASP A 128 -2.44 10.66 10.09
C ASP A 128 -3.68 11.45 9.65
N GLU A 129 -3.83 11.74 8.37
CA GLU A 129 -5.01 12.45 7.84
C GLU A 129 -6.29 11.63 8.06
N VAL A 130 -6.25 10.32 7.78
CA VAL A 130 -7.36 9.41 8.07
C VAL A 130 -7.68 9.37 9.57
N ALA A 131 -6.66 9.29 10.42
CA ALA A 131 -6.85 9.23 11.87
C ALA A 131 -7.50 10.50 12.42
N TYR A 132 -7.14 11.67 11.92
CA TYR A 132 -7.76 12.95 12.29
C TYR A 132 -9.14 13.18 11.63
N GLY A 133 -9.58 12.31 10.72
CA GLY A 133 -10.89 12.35 10.11
C GLY A 133 -10.99 13.31 8.92
N HIS A 134 -9.87 13.60 8.27
CA HIS A 134 -9.89 14.32 7.00
C HIS A 134 -10.54 13.45 5.91
N ILE A 135 -11.20 14.09 4.97
CA ILE A 135 -11.83 13.42 3.83
C ILE A 135 -10.73 12.77 2.97
N ALA A 136 -10.91 11.51 2.65
CA ALA A 136 -10.01 10.76 1.78
C ALA A 136 -10.81 9.91 0.78
N GLY A 137 -10.23 9.65 -0.38
CA GLY A 137 -10.78 8.71 -1.36
C GLY A 137 -10.17 7.32 -1.19
N ALA A 138 -10.94 6.29 -1.51
CA ALA A 138 -10.45 4.92 -1.53
C ALA A 138 -11.17 4.05 -2.55
N THR A 139 -10.45 3.09 -3.13
CA THR A 139 -11.00 2.01 -3.94
C THR A 139 -11.10 0.76 -3.07
N ILE A 140 -12.27 0.15 -3.07
CA ILE A 140 -12.46 -1.19 -2.51
C ILE A 140 -12.36 -2.19 -3.67
N GLY A 141 -11.32 -3.02 -3.64
CA GLY A 141 -11.25 -4.20 -4.50
C GLY A 141 -12.02 -5.34 -3.84
N ILE A 142 -13.00 -5.90 -4.56
CA ILE A 142 -13.94 -6.86 -3.98
C ILE A 142 -14.55 -7.72 -5.09
N SER A 143 -14.88 -8.99 -4.79
CA SER A 143 -15.63 -9.83 -5.72
C SER A 143 -16.97 -9.18 -6.10
N ASP A 144 -17.54 -9.58 -7.26
CA ASP A 144 -18.82 -9.07 -7.73
C ASP A 144 -19.99 -9.65 -6.92
N ASP A 145 -19.99 -9.34 -5.62
CA ASP A 145 -21.07 -9.68 -4.67
C ASP A 145 -21.75 -8.38 -4.21
N PRO A 146 -23.03 -8.16 -4.58
CA PRO A 146 -23.75 -6.96 -4.17
C PRO A 146 -23.91 -6.82 -2.66
N SER A 147 -24.04 -7.91 -1.90
CA SER A 147 -24.22 -7.87 -0.44
C SER A 147 -22.95 -7.41 0.26
N LEU A 148 -21.81 -7.94 -0.17
CA LEU A 148 -20.51 -7.58 0.34
C LEU A 148 -20.15 -6.13 -0.04
N ARG A 149 -20.56 -5.67 -1.23
CA ARG A 149 -20.40 -4.27 -1.65
C ARG A 149 -21.18 -3.30 -0.76
N VAL A 150 -22.40 -3.65 -0.37
CA VAL A 150 -23.20 -2.86 0.59
C VAL A 150 -22.52 -2.83 1.95
N GLU A 151 -22.07 -3.98 2.46
CA GLU A 151 -21.37 -4.07 3.74
C GLU A 151 -20.10 -3.17 3.75
N MET A 152 -19.30 -3.23 2.72
CA MET A 152 -18.09 -2.40 2.61
C MET A 152 -18.41 -0.91 2.46
N SER A 153 -19.48 -0.57 1.75
CA SER A 153 -19.96 0.82 1.63
C SER A 153 -20.35 1.40 2.98
N ASP A 154 -21.07 0.63 3.80
CA ASP A 154 -21.49 1.05 5.13
C ASP A 154 -20.29 1.17 6.07
N LEU A 155 -19.42 0.16 6.09
CA LEU A 155 -18.25 0.11 6.95
C LEU A 155 -17.28 1.26 6.66
N PHE A 156 -16.95 1.49 5.38
CA PHE A 156 -16.04 2.54 4.95
C PHE A 156 -16.73 3.85 4.54
N GLY A 157 -17.98 4.06 4.91
CA GLY A 157 -18.79 5.25 4.54
C GLY A 157 -18.27 6.60 5.11
N GLY A 158 -17.09 6.62 5.72
CA GLY A 158 -16.34 7.83 6.06
C GLY A 158 -15.39 8.29 4.95
N PHE A 159 -15.27 7.50 3.88
CA PHE A 159 -14.43 7.78 2.70
C PHE A 159 -15.30 8.04 1.47
N ILE A 160 -14.73 8.74 0.48
CA ILE A 160 -15.30 8.76 -0.87
C ILE A 160 -14.85 7.46 -1.54
N LEU A 161 -15.80 6.59 -1.90
CA LEU A 161 -15.50 5.24 -2.37
C LEU A 161 -15.74 5.08 -3.87
N ASP A 162 -14.86 4.34 -4.50
CA ASP A 162 -15.13 3.60 -5.73
C ASP A 162 -14.82 2.10 -5.55
N PHE A 163 -15.25 1.28 -6.49
CA PHE A 163 -15.16 -0.17 -6.40
C PHE A 163 -14.54 -0.75 -7.65
N SER A 164 -13.85 -1.88 -7.50
CA SER A 164 -13.35 -2.71 -8.60
C SER A 164 -13.53 -4.17 -8.25
N ASP A 165 -13.96 -4.97 -9.20
CA ASP A 165 -14.01 -6.44 -9.09
C ASP A 165 -12.64 -7.09 -9.39
N ASP A 166 -11.70 -6.31 -9.93
CA ASP A 166 -10.31 -6.72 -10.09
C ASP A 166 -9.48 -6.37 -8.83
N ILE A 167 -9.65 -7.19 -7.78
CA ILE A 167 -8.93 -7.03 -6.49
C ILE A 167 -7.42 -6.95 -6.73
N ARG A 168 -6.89 -7.82 -7.61
CA ARG A 168 -5.47 -7.88 -7.92
C ARG A 168 -4.94 -6.58 -8.51
N ALA A 169 -5.66 -5.99 -9.45
CA ALA A 169 -5.28 -4.72 -10.05
C ALA A 169 -5.27 -3.57 -9.01
N VAL A 170 -6.26 -3.52 -8.12
CA VAL A 170 -6.31 -2.53 -7.02
C VAL A 170 -5.08 -2.64 -6.12
N GLU A 171 -4.68 -3.84 -5.76
CA GLU A 171 -3.49 -4.08 -4.94
C GLU A 171 -2.20 -3.71 -5.68
N LEU A 172 -2.08 -4.10 -6.95
CA LEU A 172 -0.90 -3.78 -7.77
C LEU A 172 -0.74 -2.28 -8.01
N CYS A 173 -1.82 -1.51 -8.10
CA CYS A 173 -1.75 -0.04 -8.06
C CYS A 173 -1.04 0.45 -6.81
N GLY A 174 -1.40 -0.08 -5.64
CA GLY A 174 -0.78 0.26 -4.35
C GLY A 174 0.69 -0.14 -4.24
N VAL A 175 1.11 -1.21 -4.94
CA VAL A 175 2.51 -1.65 -5.04
C VAL A 175 3.31 -0.73 -5.95
N LEU A 176 2.84 -0.53 -7.19
CA LEU A 176 3.52 0.23 -8.23
C LEU A 176 3.76 1.69 -7.81
N LYS A 177 2.77 2.34 -7.20
CA LYS A 177 2.94 3.72 -6.71
C LYS A 177 4.13 3.88 -5.77
N ASN A 178 4.39 2.88 -4.93
CA ASN A 178 5.50 2.91 -3.97
C ASN A 178 6.86 2.81 -4.68
N VAL A 179 6.95 2.01 -5.73
CA VAL A 179 8.14 1.90 -6.60
C VAL A 179 8.39 3.24 -7.30
N TYR A 180 7.37 3.80 -7.94
CA TYR A 180 7.51 5.06 -8.66
C TYR A 180 7.75 6.26 -7.75
N ALA A 181 7.23 6.25 -6.51
CA ALA A 181 7.56 7.29 -5.55
C ALA A 181 9.07 7.30 -5.19
N ILE A 182 9.72 6.13 -5.10
CA ILE A 182 11.18 6.07 -4.97
C ILE A 182 11.84 6.67 -6.22
N GLY A 183 11.36 6.27 -7.41
CA GLY A 183 11.87 6.78 -8.68
C GLY A 183 11.76 8.30 -8.81
N THR A 184 10.61 8.90 -8.44
CA THR A 184 10.42 10.36 -8.46
C THR A 184 11.37 11.07 -7.49
N GLY A 185 11.56 10.52 -6.28
CA GLY A 185 12.54 11.04 -5.34
C GLY A 185 13.98 10.98 -5.88
N MET A 186 14.38 9.88 -6.53
CA MET A 186 15.68 9.77 -7.20
C MET A 186 15.82 10.79 -8.33
N TRP A 187 14.80 10.93 -9.16
CA TRP A 187 14.79 11.91 -10.25
C TRP A 187 14.96 13.33 -9.73
N ASP A 188 14.20 13.74 -8.75
CA ASP A 188 14.21 15.08 -8.16
C ASP A 188 15.53 15.40 -7.43
N SER A 189 16.28 14.38 -7.04
CA SER A 189 17.63 14.59 -6.50
C SER A 189 18.66 15.12 -7.53
N VAL A 190 18.36 14.93 -8.82
CA VAL A 190 19.19 15.33 -9.96
C VAL A 190 18.60 16.51 -10.70
N TYR A 191 17.28 16.52 -10.88
CA TYR A 191 16.49 17.52 -11.59
C TYR A 191 15.44 18.09 -10.66
N GLY A 192 15.58 19.34 -10.26
CA GLY A 192 14.74 19.98 -9.24
C GLY A 192 13.65 20.89 -9.80
N ASN A 193 13.48 20.98 -11.13
CA ASN A 193 12.51 21.87 -11.74
C ASN A 193 11.14 21.18 -11.92
N HIS A 194 10.07 21.96 -11.83
CA HIS A 194 8.70 21.43 -11.93
C HIS A 194 8.41 20.73 -13.28
N ASN A 195 8.83 21.31 -14.40
CA ASN A 195 8.61 20.70 -15.71
C ASN A 195 9.27 19.32 -15.83
N GLU A 196 10.47 19.18 -15.31
CA GLU A 196 11.23 17.92 -15.30
C GLU A 196 10.56 16.88 -14.40
N HIS A 197 10.12 17.30 -13.22
CA HIS A 197 9.36 16.46 -12.29
C HIS A 197 8.09 15.91 -12.92
N TYR A 198 7.23 16.79 -13.46
CA TYR A 198 5.95 16.36 -14.05
C TYR A 198 6.11 15.60 -15.36
N ALA A 199 7.19 15.84 -16.12
CA ALA A 199 7.52 15.00 -17.27
C ALA A 199 7.84 13.56 -16.83
N PHE A 200 8.69 13.41 -15.80
CA PHE A 200 9.03 12.09 -15.26
C PHE A 200 7.82 11.41 -14.60
N LEU A 201 7.02 12.16 -13.83
CA LEU A 201 5.79 11.65 -13.24
C LEU A 201 4.85 11.06 -14.30
N ASN A 202 4.71 11.75 -15.44
CA ASN A 202 3.90 11.26 -16.57
C ASN A 202 4.50 9.98 -17.18
N MET A 203 5.84 9.88 -17.29
CA MET A 203 6.50 8.65 -17.74
C MET A 203 6.22 7.48 -16.78
N CYS A 204 6.33 7.70 -15.47
CA CYS A 204 5.98 6.72 -14.45
C CYS A 204 4.52 6.23 -14.58
N TYR A 205 3.59 7.18 -14.76
CA TYR A 205 2.18 6.84 -14.90
C TYR A 205 1.90 6.06 -16.19
N LYS A 206 2.54 6.42 -17.30
CA LYS A 206 2.45 5.66 -18.55
C LYS A 206 2.95 4.22 -18.41
N GLU A 207 4.10 4.03 -17.75
CA GLU A 207 4.63 2.68 -17.49
C GLU A 207 3.67 1.88 -16.61
N MET A 208 3.13 2.49 -15.54
CA MET A 208 2.12 1.90 -14.69
C MET A 208 0.86 1.48 -15.49
N CYS A 209 0.37 2.36 -16.35
CA CYS A 209 -0.79 2.06 -17.21
C CYS A 209 -0.50 0.94 -18.19
N THR A 210 0.70 0.90 -18.77
CA THR A 210 1.11 -0.17 -19.70
C THR A 210 1.12 -1.52 -18.99
N PHE A 211 1.69 -1.58 -17.79
CA PHE A 211 1.69 -2.79 -16.99
C PHE A 211 0.26 -3.24 -16.62
N LEU A 212 -0.56 -2.33 -16.08
CA LEU A 212 -1.93 -2.65 -15.69
C LEU A 212 -2.80 -3.08 -16.86
N LYS A 213 -2.65 -2.50 -18.05
CA LYS A 213 -3.39 -2.92 -19.25
C LYS A 213 -3.14 -4.37 -19.67
N ALA A 214 -1.97 -4.89 -19.34
CA ALA A 214 -1.61 -6.27 -19.70
C ALA A 214 -2.12 -7.31 -18.69
N ILE A 215 -2.47 -6.89 -17.46
CA ILE A 215 -2.81 -7.82 -16.37
C ILE A 215 -4.17 -7.57 -15.74
N SER A 216 -4.77 -6.40 -15.90
CA SER A 216 -6.08 -6.03 -15.35
C SER A 216 -7.17 -6.22 -16.40
N TYR A 217 -8.33 -6.69 -15.95
CA TYR A 217 -9.55 -6.69 -16.76
C TYR A 217 -10.50 -5.50 -16.42
N ASP A 218 -10.18 -4.68 -15.39
CA ASP A 218 -10.92 -3.46 -15.08
C ASP A 218 -10.42 -2.29 -15.96
N GLU A 219 -11.13 -1.99 -17.04
CA GLU A 219 -10.81 -0.88 -17.93
C GLU A 219 -10.87 0.49 -17.25
N GLY A 220 -11.61 0.61 -16.15
CA GLY A 220 -11.75 1.84 -15.36
C GLY A 220 -10.65 2.06 -14.33
N ILE A 221 -9.75 1.08 -14.09
CA ILE A 221 -8.76 1.09 -13.02
C ILE A 221 -7.90 2.37 -13.01
N PHE A 222 -7.58 2.93 -14.18
CA PHE A 222 -6.68 4.08 -14.33
C PHE A 222 -7.18 5.36 -13.67
N THR A 223 -8.50 5.51 -13.53
CA THR A 223 -9.13 6.71 -12.94
C THR A 223 -9.56 6.53 -11.49
N LYS A 224 -9.45 5.30 -10.96
CA LYS A 224 -9.83 5.00 -9.58
C LYS A 224 -8.84 5.60 -8.56
N PHE A 225 -9.31 5.78 -7.33
CA PHE A 225 -8.50 6.34 -6.24
C PHE A 225 -7.24 5.52 -5.96
N CYS A 226 -7.28 4.19 -6.06
CA CYS A 226 -6.12 3.33 -5.85
C CYS A 226 -5.00 3.55 -6.86
N CYS A 227 -5.34 3.94 -8.10
CA CYS A 227 -4.39 4.16 -9.19
C CYS A 227 -3.96 5.63 -9.27
N PHE A 228 -4.76 6.50 -9.90
CA PHE A 228 -4.39 7.88 -10.14
C PHE A 228 -4.19 8.69 -8.86
N GLY A 229 -5.14 8.63 -7.93
CA GLY A 229 -5.11 9.42 -6.70
C GLY A 229 -3.93 9.05 -5.80
N ASP A 230 -3.77 7.77 -5.52
CA ASP A 230 -2.74 7.28 -4.60
C ASP A 230 -1.33 7.38 -5.20
N PHE A 231 -1.19 7.19 -6.52
CA PHE A 231 0.06 7.43 -7.22
C PHE A 231 0.48 8.89 -7.09
N ASN A 232 -0.40 9.84 -7.46
CA ASN A 232 -0.07 11.27 -7.41
C ASN A 232 0.25 11.74 -5.99
N LEU A 233 -0.56 11.34 -5.00
CA LEU A 233 -0.30 11.68 -3.60
C LEU A 233 1.07 11.19 -3.16
N THR A 234 1.41 9.93 -3.45
CA THR A 234 2.63 9.30 -2.95
C THR A 234 3.88 9.81 -3.65
N ALA A 235 3.78 10.13 -4.95
CA ALA A 235 4.91 10.57 -5.75
C ALA A 235 5.24 12.07 -5.59
N ASN A 236 4.28 12.90 -5.16
CA ASN A 236 4.47 14.36 -5.09
C ASN A 236 4.66 14.92 -3.68
N VAL A 237 4.27 14.18 -2.65
CA VAL A 237 4.28 14.72 -1.28
C VAL A 237 5.48 14.18 -0.49
N ASP A 238 6.28 15.06 0.09
CA ASP A 238 7.50 14.70 0.85
C ASP A 238 7.23 13.89 2.14
N LYS A 239 5.98 13.86 2.59
CA LYS A 239 5.50 12.96 3.64
C LYS A 239 5.57 11.48 3.25
N SER A 240 5.68 11.18 1.96
CA SER A 240 5.85 9.82 1.44
C SER A 240 7.24 9.27 1.78
N ARG A 241 7.30 8.26 2.63
CA ARG A 241 8.55 7.59 3.01
C ARG A 241 9.30 7.04 1.80
N ASN A 242 8.59 6.50 0.80
CA ASN A 242 9.21 5.99 -0.41
C ASN A 242 9.85 7.10 -1.24
N ARG A 243 9.17 8.24 -1.41
CA ARG A 243 9.74 9.41 -2.10
C ARG A 243 10.96 9.95 -1.34
N THR A 244 10.87 10.07 -0.03
CA THR A 244 12.00 10.50 0.82
C THR A 244 13.19 9.56 0.68
N LEU A 245 12.97 8.23 0.65
CA LEU A 245 14.03 7.27 0.36
C LEU A 245 14.72 7.58 -0.97
N GLY A 246 13.94 7.78 -2.04
CA GLY A 246 14.48 8.12 -3.35
C GLY A 246 15.37 9.38 -3.34
N LEU A 247 14.90 10.45 -2.67
CA LEU A 247 15.68 11.68 -2.46
C LEU A 247 16.98 11.42 -1.70
N MET A 248 16.94 10.63 -0.62
CA MET A 248 18.12 10.34 0.21
C MET A 248 19.15 9.50 -0.56
N VAL A 249 18.70 8.50 -1.32
CA VAL A 249 19.56 7.68 -2.17
C VAL A 249 20.20 8.54 -3.26
N GLY A 250 19.42 9.36 -3.95
CA GLY A 250 19.90 10.21 -5.01
C GLY A 250 20.89 11.29 -4.55
N LYS A 251 20.69 11.83 -3.36
CA LYS A 251 21.63 12.77 -2.71
C LYS A 251 22.81 12.08 -2.01
N LYS A 252 22.92 10.75 -2.12
CA LYS A 252 23.98 9.94 -1.47
C LYS A 252 24.02 10.08 0.06
N ILE A 253 22.91 10.44 0.69
CA ILE A 253 22.78 10.51 2.15
C ILE A 253 22.73 9.10 2.74
N VAL A 254 22.13 8.16 2.01
CA VAL A 254 22.05 6.74 2.35
C VAL A 254 22.91 5.93 1.39
N LYS A 255 23.72 5.02 1.93
CA LYS A 255 24.53 4.12 1.12
C LYS A 255 23.66 2.97 0.57
N THR A 256 23.92 2.57 -0.65
CA THR A 256 23.38 1.36 -1.26
C THR A 256 24.41 0.21 -1.15
N PRO A 257 24.04 -1.06 -1.00
CA PRO A 257 22.65 -1.52 -0.97
C PRO A 257 21.92 -1.16 0.35
N TYR A 258 20.76 -0.58 0.18
CA TYR A 258 19.95 -0.04 1.29
C TYR A 258 19.33 -1.12 2.18
N LEU A 259 19.24 -2.35 1.69
CA LEU A 259 18.61 -3.50 2.36
C LEU A 259 19.25 -3.88 3.71
N GLU A 260 20.46 -3.39 4.00
CA GLU A 260 21.19 -3.67 5.25
C GLU A 260 20.78 -2.75 6.42
N SER A 261 20.01 -1.70 6.18
CA SER A 261 19.72 -0.66 7.20
C SER A 261 18.64 -1.03 8.23
N GLY A 262 17.98 -2.17 8.08
CA GLY A 262 16.88 -2.61 8.97
C GLY A 262 15.57 -1.81 8.82
N VAL A 263 15.56 -0.71 8.08
CA VAL A 263 14.35 0.08 7.79
C VAL A 263 13.73 -0.43 6.50
N THR A 264 12.48 -0.87 6.58
CA THR A 264 11.79 -1.45 5.44
C THR A 264 10.89 -0.46 4.75
N PHE A 265 11.09 -0.30 3.44
CA PHE A 265 10.21 0.44 2.56
C PHE A 265 9.51 -0.55 1.62
N GLU A 266 8.19 -0.49 1.55
CA GLU A 266 7.41 -1.42 0.73
C GLU A 266 7.83 -1.38 -0.75
N GLY A 267 8.09 -0.19 -1.31
CA GLY A 267 8.54 -0.05 -2.70
C GLY A 267 9.88 -0.72 -2.98
N SER A 268 10.85 -0.66 -2.06
CA SER A 268 12.16 -1.29 -2.25
C SER A 268 12.09 -2.82 -2.18
N ARG A 269 11.17 -3.36 -1.41
CA ARG A 269 10.93 -4.82 -1.35
C ARG A 269 10.19 -5.32 -2.59
N SER A 270 9.21 -4.54 -3.06
CA SER A 270 8.30 -4.99 -4.11
C SER A 270 8.86 -4.83 -5.52
N VAL A 271 9.85 -3.94 -5.75
CA VAL A 271 10.34 -3.63 -7.10
C VAL A 271 10.87 -4.87 -7.83
N LYS A 272 11.55 -5.77 -7.13
CA LYS A 272 12.04 -7.03 -7.72
C LYS A 272 10.88 -7.91 -8.19
N GLY A 273 9.87 -8.09 -7.32
CA GLY A 273 8.68 -8.88 -7.66
C GLY A 273 7.88 -8.28 -8.82
N ILE A 274 7.77 -6.94 -8.88
CA ILE A 274 7.14 -6.25 -10.02
C ILE A 274 7.89 -6.52 -11.32
N LEU A 275 9.21 -6.49 -11.32
CA LEU A 275 10.01 -6.77 -12.52
C LEU A 275 9.91 -8.23 -12.96
N GLU A 276 9.86 -9.17 -12.03
CA GLU A 276 9.63 -10.58 -12.35
C GLU A 276 8.22 -10.81 -12.90
N LEU A 277 7.20 -10.19 -12.28
CA LEU A 277 5.83 -10.26 -12.77
C LEU A 277 5.69 -9.66 -14.17
N ALA A 278 6.33 -8.52 -14.42
CA ALA A 278 6.37 -7.89 -15.75
C ALA A 278 7.05 -8.80 -16.79
N GLY A 279 8.17 -9.45 -16.42
CA GLY A 279 8.86 -10.42 -17.28
C GLY A 279 8.01 -11.62 -17.65
N ASN A 280 7.15 -12.10 -16.75
CA ASN A 280 6.21 -13.20 -17.04
C ASN A 280 5.13 -12.83 -18.06
N HIS A 281 4.94 -11.53 -18.33
CA HIS A 281 3.97 -10.99 -19.29
C HIS A 281 4.63 -10.24 -20.45
N ASP A 282 5.96 -10.37 -20.63
CA ASP A 282 6.74 -9.69 -21.67
C ASP A 282 6.59 -8.16 -21.66
N ILE A 283 6.45 -7.56 -20.46
CA ILE A 283 6.28 -6.11 -20.28
C ILE A 283 7.63 -5.47 -19.94
N ASP A 284 8.07 -4.50 -20.75
CA ASP A 284 9.24 -3.68 -20.44
C ASP A 284 8.90 -2.57 -19.43
N MET A 285 9.65 -2.53 -18.33
CA MET A 285 9.46 -1.54 -17.26
C MET A 285 10.80 -0.80 -16.97
N PRO A 286 11.22 0.07 -17.86
CA PRO A 286 12.52 0.75 -17.73
C PRO A 286 12.65 1.62 -16.47
N ILE A 287 11.55 2.22 -15.98
CA ILE A 287 11.60 3.06 -14.78
C ILE A 287 11.67 2.18 -13.51
N ALA A 288 10.88 1.11 -13.43
CA ALA A 288 11.00 0.16 -12.32
C ALA A 288 12.40 -0.49 -12.31
N ARG A 289 12.97 -0.80 -13.48
CA ARG A 289 14.36 -1.29 -13.63
C ARG A 289 15.36 -0.26 -13.12
N PHE A 290 15.21 1.00 -13.48
CA PHE A 290 16.04 2.08 -12.97
C PHE A 290 16.03 2.13 -11.43
N VAL A 291 14.84 2.07 -10.81
CA VAL A 291 14.72 2.07 -9.35
C VAL A 291 15.44 0.86 -8.74
N TYR A 292 15.23 -0.32 -9.31
CA TYR A 292 15.86 -1.56 -8.85
C TYR A 292 17.38 -1.49 -8.91
N ASP A 293 17.93 -1.09 -10.06
CA ASP A 293 19.37 -1.05 -10.29
C ASP A 293 20.08 -0.06 -9.36
N VAL A 294 19.49 1.11 -9.16
CA VAL A 294 20.04 2.11 -8.22
C VAL A 294 19.98 1.62 -6.77
N LEU A 295 18.88 1.01 -6.34
CA LEU A 295 18.75 0.50 -4.98
C LEU A 295 19.74 -0.64 -4.67
N ASN A 296 20.13 -1.41 -5.67
CA ASN A 296 21.11 -2.49 -5.54
C ASN A 296 22.56 -2.05 -5.79
N GLY A 297 22.81 -0.76 -6.01
CA GLY A 297 24.14 -0.21 -6.20
C GLY A 297 24.76 -0.51 -7.58
N ASN A 298 23.97 -1.03 -8.53
CA ASN A 298 24.44 -1.39 -9.87
C ASN A 298 24.76 -0.16 -10.72
N ASN A 299 24.07 0.96 -10.48
CA ASN A 299 24.20 2.21 -11.23
C ASN A 299 24.09 3.43 -10.32
N ASN A 300 24.64 4.56 -10.73
CA ASN A 300 24.35 5.82 -10.05
C ASN A 300 23.12 6.51 -10.67
N VAL A 301 22.42 7.31 -9.85
CA VAL A 301 21.15 7.96 -10.24
C VAL A 301 21.33 8.83 -11.50
N ARG A 302 22.39 9.66 -11.56
CA ARG A 302 22.61 10.61 -12.67
C ARG A 302 22.80 9.90 -14.00
N GLU A 303 23.58 8.82 -14.03
CA GLU A 303 23.84 8.03 -15.25
C GLU A 303 22.55 7.31 -15.70
N SER A 304 21.84 6.72 -14.77
CA SER A 304 20.59 6.00 -15.04
C SER A 304 19.50 6.92 -15.57
N VAL A 305 19.34 8.10 -14.97
CA VAL A 305 18.40 9.14 -15.45
C VAL A 305 18.79 9.61 -16.85
N GLY A 306 20.06 9.86 -17.09
CA GLY A 306 20.56 10.20 -18.44
C GLY A 306 20.22 9.12 -19.48
N THR A 307 20.25 7.85 -19.09
CA THR A 307 19.90 6.74 -19.99
C THR A 307 18.38 6.69 -20.25
N LEU A 308 17.54 6.91 -19.23
CA LEU A 308 16.09 7.00 -19.39
C LEU A 308 15.68 8.12 -20.35
N ILE A 309 16.29 9.31 -20.21
CA ILE A 309 16.02 10.46 -21.10
C ILE A 309 16.39 10.15 -22.56
N ARG A 310 17.53 9.48 -22.78
CA ARG A 310 17.94 9.10 -24.13
C ARG A 310 17.02 8.08 -24.80
N LYS A 311 16.44 7.17 -24.00
CA LYS A 311 15.52 6.13 -24.48
C LYS A 311 14.06 6.59 -24.54
N ALA A 312 13.73 7.75 -23.96
CA ALA A 312 12.39 8.30 -24.04
C ALA A 312 11.99 8.53 -25.50
N PRO A 313 10.77 8.16 -25.94
CA PRO A 313 10.33 8.40 -27.30
C PRO A 313 10.45 9.90 -27.61
N ARG A 314 11.37 10.26 -28.47
CA ARG A 314 11.39 11.58 -29.07
C ARG A 314 10.39 11.50 -30.20
N GLY A 315 9.30 12.29 -30.09
CA GLY A 315 8.26 12.28 -31.10
C GLY A 315 8.88 12.31 -32.48
N GLY A 316 8.77 11.18 -33.17
CA GLY A 316 8.96 11.15 -34.60
C GLY A 316 7.70 11.67 -35.29
N PRO A 317 7.81 12.12 -36.53
CA PRO A 317 6.68 12.66 -37.29
C PRO A 317 5.53 11.69 -37.40
#